data_e4fb4377d7569c2334de29faf441c5cf
#
_entry.id   e4fb4377d7569c2334de29faf441c5cf
#
_cell.length_a   1.000
_cell.length_b   1.000
_cell.length_c   1.000
_cell.angle_alpha   90.00
_cell.angle_beta   90.00
_cell.angle_gamma   90.00
#
_symmetry.space_group_name_H-M   'P 1'
#
loop_
_entity.id
_entity.type
_entity.pdbx_description
1 polymer ?
#
loop_
_entity_poly.entity_id
_entity_poly.type
_entity_poly.pdbx_seq_one_letter_code
_entity_poly.pdbx_strand_id
1 'polypeptide(L)'
;TVAVIGSTGSGKSTLVNLIPRFYDVTSGAVRVDGVDVREMAKKDLCARLGYVPQKSVLFSGTIDSNLRYGCTDASEEEIRKAAEIAQASEFIEEKEEKYDTPIAQGGTNVSGGQKQRLSIARAIAKKPEILIFDDSFSALDYKTDVALRRALKESTAETTTIIVAQRIS
;
A
#
# COMPACT_ATOMS: atom_id res chain seq x y z
N THR A 1 10.27 10.73 3.74
CA THR A 1 8.85 10.80 3.33
C THR A 1 8.58 12.07 2.55
N VAL A 2 7.86 11.95 1.44
CA VAL A 2 7.43 13.08 0.59
C VAL A 2 5.91 13.12 0.54
N ALA A 3 5.31 14.30 0.76
CA ALA A 3 3.88 14.51 0.63
C ALA A 3 3.55 15.27 -0.67
N VAL A 4 2.62 14.74 -1.46
CA VAL A 4 2.07 15.37 -2.65
C VAL A 4 0.66 15.85 -2.33
N ILE A 5 0.49 17.17 -2.23
CA ILE A 5 -0.74 17.79 -1.73
C ILE A 5 -1.36 18.65 -2.83
N GLY A 6 -2.68 18.65 -2.89
CA GLY A 6 -3.43 19.46 -3.85
C GLY A 6 -4.90 19.10 -3.88
N SER A 7 -5.71 19.94 -4.53
CA SER A 7 -7.14 19.72 -4.68
C SER A 7 -7.46 18.48 -5.54
N THR A 8 -8.70 18.00 -5.44
CA THR A 8 -9.20 16.94 -6.33
C THR A 8 -9.04 17.36 -7.80
N GLY A 9 -8.57 16.44 -8.64
CA GLY A 9 -8.35 16.71 -10.06
C GLY A 9 -7.06 17.47 -10.42
N SER A 10 -6.19 17.78 -9.45
CA SER A 10 -4.91 18.47 -9.72
C SER A 10 -3.80 17.60 -10.33
N GLY A 11 -4.08 16.34 -10.63
CA GLY A 11 -3.13 15.43 -11.29
C GLY A 11 -2.19 14.68 -10.34
N LYS A 12 -2.40 14.70 -9.02
CA LYS A 12 -1.54 14.00 -8.04
C LYS A 12 -1.39 12.51 -8.31
N SER A 13 -2.51 11.82 -8.47
CA SER A 13 -2.50 10.38 -8.80
C SER A 13 -1.83 10.11 -10.14
N THR A 14 -2.04 10.96 -11.14
CA THR A 14 -1.36 10.86 -12.44
C THR A 14 0.15 10.98 -12.27
N LEU A 15 0.62 11.93 -11.46
CA LEU A 15 2.04 12.12 -11.18
C LEU A 15 2.66 10.88 -10.52
N VAL A 16 2.06 10.36 -9.44
CA VAL A 16 2.63 9.22 -8.73
C VAL A 16 2.52 7.91 -9.51
N ASN A 17 1.56 7.80 -10.43
CA ASN A 17 1.38 6.66 -11.32
C ASN A 17 2.46 6.54 -12.42
N LEU A 18 3.26 7.58 -12.61
CA LEU A 18 4.44 7.52 -13.49
C LEU A 18 5.56 6.67 -12.87
N ILE A 19 5.64 6.59 -11.53
CA ILE A 19 6.68 5.84 -10.83
C ILE A 19 6.56 4.32 -11.09
N PRO A 20 5.38 3.68 -10.89
CA PRO A 20 5.19 2.27 -11.25
C PRO A 20 5.05 2.05 -12.76
N ARG A 21 5.21 3.11 -13.55
CA ARG A 21 5.10 3.08 -15.01
C ARG A 21 3.72 2.56 -15.48
N PHE A 22 2.65 3.05 -14.87
CA PHE A 22 1.30 2.85 -15.42
C PHE A 22 1.10 3.67 -16.68
N TYR A 23 1.85 4.76 -16.81
CA TYR A 23 1.94 5.62 -17.99
C TYR A 23 3.40 6.00 -18.22
N ASP A 24 3.81 6.17 -19.47
CA ASP A 24 5.11 6.74 -19.81
C ASP A 24 4.99 8.27 -19.92
N VAL A 25 6.08 8.98 -19.60
CA VAL A 25 6.14 10.43 -19.77
C VAL A 25 6.25 10.79 -21.25
N THR A 26 5.61 11.89 -21.66
CA THR A 26 5.71 12.42 -23.03
C THR A 26 7.02 13.17 -23.27
N SER A 27 7.60 13.73 -22.19
CA SER A 27 8.92 14.38 -22.22
C SER A 27 9.56 14.26 -20.85
N GLY A 28 10.88 14.37 -20.78
CA GLY A 28 11.64 14.17 -19.55
C GLY A 28 11.80 12.69 -19.20
N ALA A 29 12.06 12.39 -17.93
CA ALA A 29 12.30 11.05 -17.43
C ALA A 29 11.85 10.91 -15.96
N VAL A 30 11.38 9.73 -15.60
CA VAL A 30 11.22 9.29 -14.21
C VAL A 30 12.33 8.29 -13.92
N ARG A 31 13.10 8.52 -12.86
CA ARG A 31 14.23 7.66 -12.49
C ARG A 31 14.07 7.09 -11.11
N VAL A 32 14.41 5.81 -10.98
CA VAL A 32 14.54 5.10 -9.70
C VAL A 32 16.01 4.68 -9.59
N ASP A 33 16.68 5.12 -8.53
CA ASP A 33 18.11 4.91 -8.32
C ASP A 33 18.97 5.33 -9.54
N GLY A 34 18.62 6.44 -10.17
CA GLY A 34 19.32 6.98 -11.35
C GLY A 34 18.98 6.32 -12.69
N VAL A 35 18.24 5.20 -12.69
CA VAL A 35 17.82 4.49 -13.91
C VAL A 35 16.44 4.95 -14.35
N ASP A 36 16.27 5.27 -15.63
CA ASP A 36 14.96 5.59 -16.17
C ASP A 36 14.03 4.37 -16.09
N VAL A 37 12.82 4.57 -15.53
CA VAL A 37 11.86 3.47 -15.37
C VAL A 37 11.49 2.78 -16.68
N ARG A 38 11.69 3.45 -17.82
CA ARG A 38 11.48 2.87 -19.16
C ARG A 38 12.56 1.86 -19.54
N GLU A 39 13.74 1.96 -18.94
CA GLU A 39 14.88 1.06 -19.17
C GLU A 39 14.88 -0.13 -18.19
N MET A 40 14.03 -0.08 -17.15
CA MET A 40 13.91 -1.16 -16.18
C MET A 40 12.95 -2.24 -16.66
N ALA A 41 13.27 -3.51 -16.39
CA ALA A 41 12.29 -4.58 -16.55
C ALA A 41 11.11 -4.33 -15.59
N LYS A 42 9.88 -4.45 -16.09
CA LYS A 42 8.67 -4.17 -15.28
C LYS A 42 8.62 -4.98 -13.98
N LYS A 43 9.08 -6.25 -14.03
CA LYS A 43 9.16 -7.12 -12.86
C LYS A 43 10.08 -6.53 -11.78
N ASP A 44 11.23 -6.02 -12.18
CA ASP A 44 12.23 -5.47 -11.25
C ASP A 44 11.77 -4.16 -10.64
N LEU A 45 11.17 -3.28 -11.46
CA LEU A 45 10.54 -2.06 -10.96
C LEU A 45 9.42 -2.37 -9.96
N CYS A 46 8.50 -3.28 -10.33
CA CYS A 46 7.41 -3.68 -9.44
C CYS A 46 7.91 -4.33 -8.15
N ALA A 47 9.01 -5.09 -8.19
CA ALA A 47 9.57 -5.71 -6.98
C ALA A 47 10.00 -4.67 -5.93
N ARG A 48 10.49 -3.51 -6.36
CA ARG A 48 10.94 -2.42 -5.49
C ARG A 48 9.81 -1.56 -4.92
N LEU A 49 8.59 -1.66 -5.49
CA LEU A 49 7.47 -0.78 -5.17
C LEU A 49 6.42 -1.48 -4.32
N GLY A 50 5.95 -0.82 -3.28
CA GLY A 50 4.68 -1.08 -2.61
C GLY A 50 3.71 0.04 -2.98
N TYR A 51 2.61 -0.29 -3.64
CA TYR A 51 1.62 0.68 -4.10
C TYR A 51 0.26 0.42 -3.47
N VAL A 52 -0.28 1.42 -2.79
CA VAL A 52 -1.61 1.37 -2.18
C VAL A 52 -2.51 2.36 -2.92
N PRO A 53 -3.46 1.87 -3.74
CA PRO A 53 -4.34 2.73 -4.51
C PRO A 53 -5.41 3.38 -3.63
N GLN A 54 -6.00 4.46 -4.12
CA GLN A 54 -7.14 5.13 -3.51
C GLN A 54 -8.31 4.19 -3.26
N LYS A 55 -8.62 3.34 -4.24
CA LYS A 55 -9.63 2.28 -4.13
C LYS A 55 -8.94 0.95 -3.92
N SER A 56 -8.95 0.48 -2.69
CA SER A 56 -8.36 -0.81 -2.34
C SER A 56 -9.15 -1.97 -2.96
N VAL A 57 -8.42 -2.90 -3.56
CA VAL A 57 -8.97 -4.13 -4.14
C VAL A 57 -8.38 -5.32 -3.40
N LEU A 58 -9.25 -6.24 -2.98
CA LEU A 58 -8.88 -7.54 -2.45
C LEU A 58 -9.28 -8.64 -3.45
N PHE A 59 -8.50 -9.68 -3.48
CA PHE A 59 -8.75 -10.85 -4.32
C PHE A 59 -9.49 -11.93 -3.56
N SER A 60 -10.25 -12.75 -4.27
CA SER A 60 -10.85 -13.96 -3.69
C SER A 60 -9.76 -14.88 -3.12
N GLY A 61 -9.99 -15.41 -1.94
CA GLY A 61 -9.03 -16.23 -1.21
C GLY A 61 -9.17 -16.02 0.29
N THR A 62 -8.07 -15.96 1.01
CA THR A 62 -8.04 -15.69 2.45
C THR A 62 -7.40 -14.33 2.74
N ILE A 63 -7.45 -13.88 3.99
CA ILE A 63 -6.68 -12.70 4.43
C ILE A 63 -5.19 -12.97 4.19
N ASP A 64 -4.65 -14.13 4.62
CA ASP A 64 -3.25 -14.48 4.43
C ASP A 64 -2.84 -14.46 2.96
N SER A 65 -3.62 -15.10 2.07
CA SER A 65 -3.32 -15.10 0.62
C SER A 65 -3.31 -13.70 0.01
N ASN A 66 -4.15 -12.79 0.52
CA ASN A 66 -4.15 -11.40 0.11
C ASN A 66 -2.91 -10.64 0.60
N LEU A 67 -2.47 -10.88 1.83
CA LEU A 67 -1.26 -10.23 2.36
C LEU A 67 0.01 -10.72 1.66
N ARG A 68 0.05 -12.01 1.30
CA ARG A 68 1.17 -12.63 0.57
C ARG A 68 1.19 -12.30 -0.92
N TYR A 69 0.18 -11.62 -1.43
CA TYR A 69 0.12 -11.28 -2.85
C TYR A 69 1.29 -10.36 -3.25
N GLY A 70 2.27 -10.92 -3.93
CA GLY A 70 3.52 -10.23 -4.32
C GLY A 70 4.72 -10.46 -3.39
N CYS A 71 4.56 -11.29 -2.33
CA CYS A 71 5.62 -11.71 -1.41
C CYS A 71 5.33 -13.14 -0.90
N THR A 72 5.21 -14.10 -1.82
CA THR A 72 4.83 -15.49 -1.50
C THR A 72 5.76 -16.18 -0.51
N ASP A 73 7.02 -15.75 -0.44
CA ASP A 73 8.06 -16.33 0.41
C ASP A 73 8.14 -15.64 1.80
N ALA A 74 7.28 -14.66 2.07
CA ALA A 74 7.25 -13.99 3.37
C ALA A 74 6.90 -14.98 4.49
N SER A 75 7.61 -14.92 5.61
CA SER A 75 7.33 -15.72 6.79
C SER A 75 5.99 -15.31 7.43
N GLU A 76 5.44 -16.17 8.26
CA GLU A 76 4.24 -15.84 9.04
C GLU A 76 4.46 -14.62 9.95
N GLU A 77 5.64 -14.52 10.56
CA GLU A 77 6.01 -13.39 11.40
C GLU A 77 6.03 -12.07 10.60
N GLU A 78 6.55 -12.07 9.39
CA GLU A 78 6.56 -10.90 8.51
C GLU A 78 5.16 -10.46 8.11
N ILE A 79 4.27 -11.42 7.82
CA ILE A 79 2.87 -11.14 7.51
C ILE A 79 2.14 -10.55 8.73
N ARG A 80 2.34 -11.13 9.93
CA ARG A 80 1.76 -10.61 11.17
C ARG A 80 2.27 -9.22 11.49
N LYS A 81 3.57 -8.97 11.30
CA LYS A 81 4.17 -7.65 11.49
C LYS A 81 3.62 -6.61 10.53
N ALA A 82 3.45 -6.96 9.27
CA ALA A 82 2.84 -6.07 8.28
C ALA A 82 1.38 -5.74 8.64
N ALA A 83 0.61 -6.72 9.13
CA ALA A 83 -0.75 -6.51 9.61
C ALA A 83 -0.80 -5.61 10.85
N GLU A 84 0.13 -5.78 11.79
CA GLU A 84 0.27 -4.93 12.97
C GLU A 84 0.55 -3.47 12.59
N ILE A 85 1.53 -3.22 11.73
CA ILE A 85 1.88 -1.89 11.25
C ILE A 85 0.67 -1.23 10.56
N ALA A 86 -0.06 -1.99 9.75
CA ALA A 86 -1.26 -1.53 9.04
C ALA A 86 -2.49 -1.39 9.95
N GLN A 87 -2.37 -1.60 11.26
CA GLN A 87 -3.48 -1.58 12.23
C GLN A 87 -4.58 -2.59 11.88
N ALA A 88 -4.21 -3.72 11.28
CA ALA A 88 -5.15 -4.75 10.84
C ALA A 88 -5.26 -5.93 11.81
N SER A 89 -4.26 -6.15 12.67
CA SER A 89 -4.18 -7.33 13.54
C SER A 89 -5.41 -7.49 14.44
N GLU A 90 -5.90 -6.42 15.06
CA GLU A 90 -7.04 -6.46 15.97
C GLU A 90 -8.26 -7.10 15.31
N PHE A 91 -8.73 -6.54 14.20
CA PHE A 91 -9.92 -7.07 13.53
C PHE A 91 -9.70 -8.44 12.87
N ILE A 92 -8.44 -8.79 12.52
CA ILE A 92 -8.12 -10.13 12.00
C ILE A 92 -8.24 -11.16 13.12
N GLU A 93 -7.69 -10.88 14.30
CA GLU A 93 -7.73 -11.79 15.45
C GLU A 93 -9.14 -11.96 16.04
N GLU A 94 -10.04 -11.00 15.85
CA GLU A 94 -11.45 -11.10 16.23
C GLU A 94 -12.26 -12.03 15.32
N LYS A 95 -11.74 -12.39 14.14
CA LYS A 95 -12.42 -13.31 13.24
C LYS A 95 -12.20 -14.76 13.68
N GLU A 96 -13.20 -15.61 13.48
CA GLU A 96 -13.15 -17.03 13.84
C GLU A 96 -11.96 -17.76 13.20
N GLU A 97 -11.75 -17.54 11.90
CA GLU A 97 -10.67 -18.17 11.12
C GLU A 97 -9.43 -17.27 10.99
N LYS A 98 -9.40 -16.12 11.67
CA LYS A 98 -8.26 -15.18 11.69
C LYS A 98 -7.71 -14.91 10.28
N TYR A 99 -6.42 -15.24 10.04
CA TYR A 99 -5.76 -15.04 8.75
C TYR A 99 -6.31 -15.95 7.64
N ASP A 100 -6.93 -17.08 8.00
CA ASP A 100 -7.58 -17.99 7.05
C ASP A 100 -9.01 -17.56 6.69
N THR A 101 -9.51 -16.48 7.29
CA THR A 101 -10.82 -15.93 6.98
C THR A 101 -11.00 -15.68 5.48
N PRO A 102 -12.05 -16.24 4.86
CA PRO A 102 -12.32 -16.06 3.44
C PRO A 102 -12.58 -14.60 3.08
N ILE A 103 -11.99 -14.16 1.98
CA ILE A 103 -12.25 -12.88 1.34
C ILE A 103 -13.02 -13.13 0.03
N ALA A 104 -14.20 -12.56 -0.06
CA ALA A 104 -15.00 -12.60 -1.30
C ALA A 104 -14.36 -11.71 -2.38
N GLN A 105 -14.73 -11.94 -3.63
CA GLN A 105 -14.26 -11.16 -4.77
C GLN A 105 -14.46 -9.65 -4.52
N GLY A 106 -13.39 -8.89 -4.69
CA GLY A 106 -13.38 -7.45 -4.43
C GLY A 106 -13.51 -7.06 -2.95
N GLY A 107 -13.44 -8.03 -2.02
CA GLY A 107 -13.54 -7.79 -0.59
C GLY A 107 -14.93 -7.31 -0.15
N THR A 108 -16.01 -7.81 -0.75
CA THR A 108 -17.39 -7.36 -0.45
C THR A 108 -17.86 -7.73 0.96
N ASN A 109 -17.17 -8.68 1.60
CA ASN A 109 -17.46 -9.16 2.96
C ASN A 109 -16.62 -8.49 4.07
N VAL A 110 -15.87 -7.45 3.74
CA VAL A 110 -15.12 -6.63 4.71
C VAL A 110 -15.45 -5.15 4.54
N SER A 111 -15.34 -4.37 5.62
CA SER A 111 -15.60 -2.93 5.58
C SER A 111 -14.56 -2.18 4.73
N GLY A 112 -14.88 -0.95 4.31
CA GLY A 112 -13.96 -0.12 3.55
C GLY A 112 -12.64 0.14 4.28
N GLY A 113 -12.70 0.44 5.58
CA GLY A 113 -11.51 0.63 6.41
C GLY A 113 -10.70 -0.64 6.61
N GLN A 114 -11.35 -1.80 6.77
CA GLN A 114 -10.66 -3.10 6.84
C GLN A 114 -9.97 -3.42 5.51
N LYS A 115 -10.67 -3.23 4.39
CA LYS A 115 -10.12 -3.42 3.05
C LYS A 115 -8.88 -2.55 2.83
N GLN A 116 -8.95 -1.29 3.25
CA GLN A 116 -7.84 -0.36 3.14
C GLN A 116 -6.64 -0.82 3.96
N ARG A 117 -6.85 -1.20 5.23
CA ARG A 117 -5.78 -1.70 6.11
C ARG A 117 -5.14 -2.98 5.56
N LEU A 118 -5.92 -3.91 5.02
CA LEU A 118 -5.37 -5.11 4.38
C LEU A 118 -4.56 -4.77 3.12
N SER A 119 -4.99 -3.78 2.33
CA SER A 119 -4.23 -3.32 1.17
C SER A 119 -2.91 -2.66 1.57
N ILE A 120 -2.89 -1.91 2.65
CA ILE A 120 -1.68 -1.32 3.24
C ILE A 120 -0.76 -2.43 3.77
N ALA A 121 -1.28 -3.40 4.53
CA ALA A 121 -0.51 -4.53 5.03
C ALA A 121 0.15 -5.32 3.89
N ARG A 122 -0.57 -5.58 2.80
CA ARG A 122 -0.03 -6.20 1.57
C ARG A 122 1.18 -5.46 1.01
N ALA A 123 1.10 -4.13 0.93
CA ALA A 123 2.18 -3.32 0.41
C ALA A 123 3.41 -3.34 1.33
N ILE A 124 3.20 -3.34 2.65
CA ILE A 124 4.26 -3.40 3.66
C ILE A 124 4.91 -4.78 3.71
N ALA A 125 4.12 -5.86 3.63
CA ALA A 125 4.60 -7.24 3.67
C ALA A 125 5.65 -7.54 2.59
N LYS A 126 5.57 -6.84 1.47
CA LYS A 126 6.51 -6.92 0.36
C LYS A 126 7.90 -6.35 0.68
N LYS A 127 8.05 -5.59 1.78
CA LYS A 127 9.28 -4.88 2.17
C LYS A 127 9.88 -4.04 1.03
N PRO A 128 9.09 -3.15 0.42
CA PRO A 128 9.52 -2.40 -0.75
C PRO A 128 10.55 -1.33 -0.38
N GLU A 129 11.36 -0.93 -1.36
CA GLU A 129 12.26 0.23 -1.25
C GLU A 129 11.50 1.56 -1.33
N ILE A 130 10.37 1.55 -2.04
CA ILE A 130 9.51 2.72 -2.23
C ILE A 130 8.06 2.34 -1.92
N LEU A 131 7.43 3.07 -0.99
CA LEU A 131 6.01 2.97 -0.66
C LEU A 131 5.25 4.17 -1.22
N ILE A 132 4.19 3.91 -1.96
CA ILE A 132 3.31 4.93 -2.53
C ILE A 132 1.90 4.74 -1.97
N PHE A 133 1.38 5.78 -1.32
CA PHE A 133 0.02 5.84 -0.81
C PHE A 133 -0.77 6.87 -1.61
N ASP A 134 -1.63 6.43 -2.52
CA ASP A 134 -2.47 7.31 -3.32
C ASP A 134 -3.81 7.56 -2.63
N ASP A 135 -3.90 8.63 -1.84
CA ASP A 135 -5.08 9.02 -1.04
C ASP A 135 -5.66 7.88 -0.18
N SER A 136 -4.76 7.03 0.32
CA SER A 136 -5.10 5.73 0.90
C SER A 136 -5.57 5.81 2.37
N PHE A 137 -5.50 6.98 2.99
CA PHE A 137 -5.87 7.17 4.40
C PHE A 137 -7.28 7.73 4.56
N SER A 138 -7.91 8.21 3.48
CA SER A 138 -9.22 8.88 3.52
C SER A 138 -10.38 7.98 3.99
N ALA A 139 -10.25 6.67 3.87
CA ALA A 139 -11.25 5.69 4.32
C ALA A 139 -11.08 5.26 5.80
N LEU A 140 -10.05 5.77 6.47
CA LEU A 140 -9.74 5.42 7.87
C LEU A 140 -10.35 6.45 8.82
N ASP A 141 -10.78 6.00 9.99
CA ASP A 141 -11.10 6.90 11.09
C ASP A 141 -9.84 7.58 11.65
N TYR A 142 -10.01 8.70 12.33
CA TYR A 142 -8.90 9.53 12.82
C TYR A 142 -7.93 8.77 13.73
N LYS A 143 -8.45 7.95 14.64
CA LYS A 143 -7.61 7.19 15.60
C LYS A 143 -6.73 6.17 14.86
N THR A 144 -7.31 5.44 13.93
CA THR A 144 -6.60 4.47 13.09
C THR A 144 -5.57 5.15 12.19
N ASP A 145 -5.91 6.29 11.58
CA ASP A 145 -4.98 7.05 10.72
C ASP A 145 -3.75 7.51 11.51
N VAL A 146 -3.94 8.11 12.69
CA VAL A 146 -2.82 8.56 13.55
C VAL A 146 -1.93 7.38 13.98
N ALA A 147 -2.53 6.28 14.43
CA ALA A 147 -1.77 5.09 14.85
C ALA A 147 -0.98 4.48 13.68
N LEU A 148 -1.60 4.38 12.51
CA LEU A 148 -0.97 3.88 11.29
C LEU A 148 0.22 4.75 10.86
N ARG A 149 0.05 6.07 10.80
CA ARG A 149 1.14 7.00 10.42
C ARG A 149 2.33 6.91 11.37
N ARG A 150 2.06 6.76 12.67
CA ARG A 150 3.11 6.56 13.66
C ARG A 150 3.85 5.25 13.43
N ALA A 151 3.13 4.14 13.28
CA ALA A 151 3.71 2.83 13.03
C ALA A 151 4.50 2.79 11.71
N LEU A 152 4.00 3.43 10.65
CA LEU A 152 4.72 3.58 9.38
C LEU A 152 6.03 4.35 9.57
N LYS A 153 6.01 5.49 10.25
CA LYS A 153 7.22 6.29 10.51
C LYS A 153 8.31 5.49 11.21
N GLU A 154 7.94 4.67 12.19
CA GLU A 154 8.85 3.83 12.95
C GLU A 154 9.38 2.64 12.11
N SER A 155 8.54 2.07 11.24
CA SER A 155 8.85 0.83 10.52
C SER A 155 9.47 1.04 9.14
N THR A 156 9.35 2.23 8.56
CA THR A 156 9.78 2.54 7.19
C THR A 156 10.85 3.64 7.14
N ALA A 157 11.70 3.71 8.17
CA ALA A 157 12.73 4.74 8.29
C ALA A 157 13.71 4.77 7.09
N GLU A 158 14.01 3.59 6.53
CA GLU A 158 14.89 3.43 5.36
C GLU A 158 14.14 3.32 4.03
N THR A 159 12.80 3.40 4.05
CA THR A 159 11.95 3.30 2.86
C THR A 159 11.59 4.68 2.36
N THR A 160 11.73 4.92 1.05
CA THR A 160 11.20 6.12 0.42
C THR A 160 9.67 6.05 0.42
N THR A 161 9.02 6.93 1.19
CA THR A 161 7.56 6.95 1.30
C THR A 161 6.98 8.17 0.60
N ILE A 162 6.04 7.96 -0.31
CA ILE A 162 5.32 9.01 -1.04
C ILE A 162 3.84 8.93 -0.65
N ILE A 163 3.32 10.02 -0.10
CA ILE A 163 1.93 10.11 0.35
C ILE A 163 1.21 11.17 -0.47
N VAL A 164 0.19 10.76 -1.21
CA VAL A 164 -0.75 11.67 -1.86
C VAL A 164 -1.88 11.96 -0.89
N ALA A 165 -2.16 13.23 -0.63
CA ALA A 165 -3.23 13.67 0.25
C ALA A 165 -3.97 14.88 -0.34
N GLN A 166 -5.27 14.96 -0.03
CA GLN A 166 -6.08 16.13 -0.43
C GLN A 166 -6.00 17.25 0.60
N ARG A 167 -5.67 16.94 1.85
CA ARG A 167 -5.61 17.87 2.98
C ARG A 167 -4.36 17.61 3.81
N ILE A 168 -3.84 18.71 4.38
CA ILE A 168 -2.86 18.67 5.47
C ILE A 168 -3.69 18.67 6.74
N SER A 169 -3.70 17.60 7.47
CA SER A 169 -4.25 17.52 8.83
C SER A 169 -3.13 17.37 9.83
#